data_30183ec2e4e3d06607d0db85091ba530
#
_entry.id   30183ec2e4e3d06607d0db85091ba530
#
_cell.length_a   1.000
_cell.length_b   1.000
_cell.length_c   1.000
_cell.angle_alpha   90.00
_cell.angle_beta   90.00
_cell.angle_gamma   90.00
#
_symmetry.space_group_name_H-M   'P 1'
#
loop_
_entity.id
_entity.type
_entity.pdbx_description
1 polymer ?
#
loop_
_entity_poly.entity_id
_entity_poly.type
_entity_poly.pdbx_seq_one_letter_code
_entity_poly.pdbx_strand_id
1 'polypeptide(L)'
;MTTIFLIDDDADDREIFADLLAETHPSILLQQAVNGADAFEKLRSENFRKPDLIFLDLNMPIMDGRTFLQRIKMDPDFGDIPVIIYTTSSSDPDRSFAMENKAAFFLTKQYSLEQQRKDIMEVIGRF
;
A
#
# COMPACT_ATOMS: atom_id res chain seq x y z
N MET A 1 15.54 0.49 3.06
CA MET A 1 14.09 0.53 3.39
C MET A 1 13.87 -0.09 4.74
N THR A 2 13.19 0.60 5.63
CA THR A 2 12.96 0.13 6.99
C THR A 2 11.49 0.00 7.37
N THR A 3 10.59 0.72 6.68
CA THR A 3 9.18 0.82 7.08
C THR A 3 8.25 0.77 5.88
N ILE A 4 7.28 -0.13 5.91
CA ILE A 4 6.21 -0.24 4.92
C ILE A 4 4.88 0.05 5.61
N PHE A 5 3.99 0.77 4.92
CA PHE A 5 2.63 1.05 5.37
C PHE A 5 1.64 0.36 4.44
N LEU A 6 0.88 -0.58 4.97
CA LEU A 6 -0.17 -1.31 4.24
C LEU A 6 -1.54 -0.74 4.59
N ILE A 7 -2.28 -0.29 3.58
CA ILE A 7 -3.61 0.28 3.73
C ILE A 7 -4.59 -0.60 2.97
N ASP A 8 -5.38 -1.38 3.71
CA ASP A 8 -6.29 -2.39 3.15
C ASP A 8 -7.37 -2.70 4.19
N ASP A 9 -8.64 -2.73 3.78
CA ASP A 9 -9.75 -3.01 4.69
C ASP A 9 -9.94 -4.51 4.98
N ASP A 10 -9.35 -5.39 4.19
CA ASP A 10 -9.49 -6.83 4.35
C ASP A 10 -8.47 -7.37 5.36
N ALA A 11 -8.97 -7.83 6.51
CA ALA A 11 -8.12 -8.34 7.58
C ALA A 11 -7.31 -9.58 7.15
N ASP A 12 -7.89 -10.44 6.34
CA ASP A 12 -7.19 -11.64 5.85
C ASP A 12 -6.05 -11.27 4.91
N ASP A 13 -6.28 -10.31 4.03
CA ASP A 13 -5.23 -9.83 3.13
C ASP A 13 -4.10 -9.15 3.89
N ARG A 14 -4.42 -8.38 4.94
CA ARG A 14 -3.39 -7.77 5.79
C ARG A 14 -2.55 -8.83 6.51
N GLU A 15 -3.19 -9.87 7.02
CA GLU A 15 -2.49 -10.98 7.70
C GLU A 15 -1.56 -11.72 6.74
N ILE A 16 -2.04 -12.03 5.54
CA ILE A 16 -1.23 -12.68 4.50
C ILE A 16 -0.01 -11.84 4.16
N PHE A 17 -0.21 -10.54 3.95
CA PHE A 17 0.89 -9.62 3.64
C PHE A 17 1.91 -9.57 4.78
N ALA A 18 1.43 -9.47 6.02
CA ALA A 18 2.29 -9.42 7.20
C ALA A 18 3.13 -10.71 7.33
N ASP A 19 2.52 -11.86 7.11
CA ASP A 19 3.22 -13.15 7.19
C ASP A 19 4.29 -13.27 6.09
N LEU A 20 3.94 -12.88 4.86
CA LEU A 20 4.89 -12.89 3.74
C LEU A 20 6.08 -11.95 4.00
N LEU A 21 5.81 -10.77 4.52
CA LEU A 21 6.87 -9.80 4.83
C LEU A 21 7.76 -10.28 5.96
N ALA A 22 7.19 -10.84 7.01
CA ALA A 22 7.95 -11.39 8.13
C ALA A 22 8.87 -12.53 7.70
N GLU A 23 8.42 -13.35 6.76
CA GLU A 23 9.21 -14.46 6.21
C GLU A 23 10.37 -13.96 5.34
N THR A 24 10.11 -12.96 4.50
CA THR A 24 11.05 -12.53 3.46
C THR A 24 11.94 -11.36 3.89
N HIS A 25 11.41 -10.45 4.70
CA HIS A 25 12.08 -9.22 5.13
C HIS A 25 11.81 -8.95 6.61
N PRO A 26 12.32 -9.80 7.52
CA PRO A 26 11.96 -9.70 8.95
C PRO A 26 12.42 -8.42 9.63
N SER A 27 13.36 -7.68 9.04
CA SER A 27 13.83 -6.41 9.60
C SER A 27 12.97 -5.21 9.21
N ILE A 28 12.02 -5.38 8.28
CA ILE A 28 11.14 -4.28 7.89
C ILE A 28 9.98 -4.17 8.86
N LEU A 29 9.74 -2.95 9.38
CA LEU A 29 8.57 -2.66 10.19
C LEU A 29 7.35 -2.50 9.30
N LEU A 30 6.31 -3.28 9.55
CA LEU A 30 5.02 -3.14 8.88
C LEU A 30 4.05 -2.36 9.77
N GLN A 31 3.55 -1.25 9.26
CA GLN A 31 2.46 -0.48 9.85
C GLN A 31 1.22 -0.68 8.99
N GLN A 32 0.03 -0.67 9.58
CA GLN A 32 -1.21 -1.00 8.88
C GLN A 32 -2.32 -0.01 9.19
N ALA A 33 -3.21 0.19 8.21
CA ALA A 33 -4.45 0.93 8.36
C ALA A 33 -5.57 0.22 7.60
N VAL A 34 -6.82 0.48 8.01
CA VAL A 34 -8.00 -0.23 7.49
C VAL A 34 -8.75 0.55 6.40
N ASN A 35 -8.44 1.84 6.24
CA ASN A 35 -8.98 2.69 5.17
C ASN A 35 -8.15 3.97 5.08
N GLY A 36 -8.51 4.84 4.12
CA GLY A 36 -7.74 6.07 3.88
C GLY A 36 -7.83 7.07 5.04
N ALA A 37 -8.96 7.16 5.71
CA ALA A 37 -9.12 8.07 6.86
C ALA A 37 -8.26 7.63 8.03
N ASP A 38 -8.28 6.33 8.36
CA ASP A 38 -7.43 5.73 9.39
C ASP A 38 -5.94 5.95 9.05
N ALA A 39 -5.58 5.80 7.78
CA ALA A 39 -4.22 6.00 7.31
C ALA A 39 -3.73 7.43 7.56
N PHE A 40 -4.53 8.44 7.22
CA PHE A 40 -4.15 9.83 7.47
C PHE A 40 -4.05 10.14 8.97
N GLU A 41 -4.96 9.62 9.78
CA GLU A 41 -4.88 9.79 11.22
C GLU A 41 -3.57 9.23 11.78
N LYS A 42 -3.19 8.03 11.35
CA LYS A 42 -1.93 7.40 11.76
C LYS A 42 -0.71 8.17 11.27
N LEU A 43 -0.68 8.57 10.01
CA LEU A 43 0.44 9.33 9.45
C LEU A 43 0.74 10.61 10.23
N ARG A 44 -0.30 11.25 10.79
CA ARG A 44 -0.17 12.49 11.54
C ARG A 44 0.07 12.28 13.04
N SER A 45 0.07 11.05 13.52
CA SER A 45 0.32 10.78 14.93
C SER A 45 1.81 10.84 15.24
N GLU A 46 2.15 11.29 16.47
CA GLU A 46 3.55 11.55 16.86
C GLU A 46 4.44 10.31 16.82
N ASN A 47 3.90 9.15 17.14
CA ASN A 47 4.69 7.91 17.27
C ASN A 47 4.70 7.07 16.00
N PHE A 48 4.08 7.56 14.94
CA PHE A 48 4.02 6.83 13.68
C PHE A 48 5.26 7.14 12.85
N ARG A 49 5.94 6.11 12.35
CA ARG A 49 7.12 6.32 11.51
C ARG A 49 6.69 6.65 10.08
N LYS A 50 7.30 7.67 9.49
CA LYS A 50 7.08 8.00 8.09
C LYS A 50 7.48 6.78 7.25
N PRO A 51 6.55 6.19 6.48
CA PRO A 51 6.88 5.00 5.69
C PRO A 51 7.80 5.32 4.52
N ASP A 52 8.60 4.34 4.15
CA ASP A 52 9.43 4.40 2.95
C ASP A 52 8.64 3.98 1.71
N LEU A 53 7.58 3.19 1.90
CA LEU A 53 6.77 2.64 0.83
C LEU A 53 5.35 2.42 1.36
N ILE A 54 4.35 2.76 0.54
CA ILE A 54 2.93 2.51 0.84
C ILE A 54 2.38 1.47 -0.14
N PHE A 55 1.73 0.42 0.39
CA PHE A 55 0.87 -0.47 -0.40
C PHE A 55 -0.58 -0.08 -0.11
N LEU A 56 -1.34 0.18 -1.16
CA LEU A 56 -2.68 0.77 -1.07
C LEU A 56 -3.68 -0.02 -1.89
N ASP A 57 -4.75 -0.50 -1.23
CA ASP A 57 -5.92 -1.04 -1.93
C ASP A 57 -6.81 0.11 -2.42
N LEU A 58 -7.43 -0.07 -3.59
CA LEU A 58 -8.35 0.93 -4.15
C LEU A 58 -9.74 0.84 -3.53
N ASN A 59 -10.23 -0.36 -3.24
CA ASN A 59 -11.62 -0.59 -2.84
C ASN A 59 -11.73 -0.72 -1.33
N MET A 60 -11.99 0.40 -0.66
CA MET A 60 -12.14 0.48 0.80
C MET A 60 -13.33 1.34 1.17
N PRO A 61 -14.00 1.06 2.32
CA PRO A 61 -15.07 1.94 2.81
C PRO A 61 -14.51 3.25 3.38
N ILE A 62 -15.41 4.19 3.65
CA ILE A 62 -15.15 5.49 4.29
C ILE A 62 -14.34 6.39 3.37
N MET A 63 -13.05 6.14 3.23
CA MET A 63 -12.21 6.82 2.22
C MET A 63 -11.53 5.75 1.38
N ASP A 64 -11.93 5.62 0.12
CA ASP A 64 -11.34 4.65 -0.76
C ASP A 64 -9.92 5.02 -1.21
N GLY A 65 -9.22 4.08 -1.82
CA GLY A 65 -7.84 4.26 -2.18
C GLY A 65 -7.60 5.33 -3.25
N ARG A 66 -8.58 5.57 -4.12
CA ARG A 66 -8.46 6.60 -5.17
C ARG A 66 -8.40 7.98 -4.54
N THR A 67 -9.29 8.26 -3.61
CA THR A 67 -9.30 9.51 -2.87
C THR A 67 -8.03 9.66 -2.03
N PHE A 68 -7.62 8.60 -1.35
CA PHE A 68 -6.39 8.60 -0.57
C PHE A 68 -5.17 8.93 -1.45
N LEU A 69 -5.04 8.28 -2.60
CA LEU A 69 -3.92 8.50 -3.51
C LEU A 69 -3.84 9.96 -3.95
N GLN A 70 -4.98 10.53 -4.38
CA GLN A 70 -5.03 11.93 -4.80
C GLN A 70 -4.60 12.87 -3.69
N ARG A 71 -5.10 12.65 -2.48
CA ARG A 71 -4.80 13.51 -1.33
C ARG A 71 -3.36 13.40 -0.86
N ILE A 72 -2.84 12.17 -0.76
CA ILE A 72 -1.47 12.01 -0.24
C ILE A 72 -0.44 12.59 -1.21
N LYS A 73 -0.67 12.50 -2.51
CA LYS A 73 0.24 13.06 -3.50
C LYS A 73 0.31 14.59 -3.47
N MET A 74 -0.70 15.23 -2.91
CA MET A 74 -0.74 16.67 -2.71
C MET A 74 -0.24 17.11 -1.33
N ASP A 75 0.02 16.15 -0.44
CA ASP A 75 0.46 16.46 0.92
C ASP A 75 1.95 16.86 0.92
N PRO A 76 2.31 18.01 1.49
CA PRO A 76 3.71 18.48 1.48
C PRO A 76 4.66 17.61 2.30
N ASP A 77 4.12 16.85 3.27
CA ASP A 77 4.96 16.00 4.14
C ASP A 77 5.07 14.56 3.63
N PHE A 78 4.06 14.06 2.92
CA PHE A 78 3.95 12.65 2.53
C PHE A 78 3.88 12.40 1.02
N GLY A 79 3.77 13.45 0.22
CA GLY A 79 3.57 13.31 -1.23
C GLY A 79 4.74 12.66 -1.96
N ASP A 80 5.91 12.63 -1.37
CA ASP A 80 7.12 12.02 -1.93
C ASP A 80 7.22 10.51 -1.69
N ILE A 81 6.37 9.94 -0.83
CA ILE A 81 6.41 8.50 -0.54
C ILE A 81 5.89 7.71 -1.75
N PRO A 82 6.66 6.74 -2.27
CA PRO A 82 6.18 5.89 -3.34
C PRO A 82 4.95 5.09 -2.92
N VAL A 83 3.91 5.07 -3.76
CA VAL A 83 2.67 4.33 -3.51
C VAL A 83 2.55 3.21 -4.53
N ILE A 84 2.43 1.99 -4.04
CA ILE A 84 2.14 0.79 -4.84
C ILE A 84 0.67 0.49 -4.69
N ILE A 85 -0.09 0.53 -5.79
CA ILE A 85 -1.47 0.06 -5.76
C ILE A 85 -1.45 -1.45 -5.70
N TYR A 86 -2.14 -2.03 -4.72
CA TYR A 86 -2.24 -3.47 -4.50
C TYR A 86 -3.70 -3.85 -4.29
N THR A 87 -4.36 -4.31 -5.34
CA THR A 87 -5.81 -4.46 -5.40
C THR A 87 -6.23 -5.70 -6.19
N THR A 88 -7.46 -6.17 -5.98
CA THR A 88 -8.02 -7.25 -6.80
C THR A 88 -8.40 -6.79 -8.21
N SER A 89 -8.49 -5.49 -8.43
CA SER A 89 -8.81 -4.93 -9.76
C SER A 89 -7.66 -5.15 -10.74
N SER A 90 -8.02 -5.49 -11.97
CA SER A 90 -7.10 -5.54 -13.11
C SER A 90 -7.58 -4.65 -14.26
N SER A 91 -8.55 -3.77 -13.99
CA SER A 91 -9.16 -2.95 -15.03
C SER A 91 -8.21 -1.88 -15.58
N ASP A 92 -8.32 -1.60 -16.87
CA ASP A 92 -7.53 -0.52 -17.50
C ASP A 92 -7.86 0.85 -16.93
N PRO A 93 -9.13 1.21 -16.64
CA PRO A 93 -9.43 2.47 -15.97
C PRO A 93 -8.73 2.65 -14.62
N ASP A 94 -8.66 1.61 -13.81
CA ASP A 94 -7.97 1.69 -12.51
C ASP A 94 -6.46 1.84 -12.68
N ARG A 95 -5.86 1.13 -13.63
CA ARG A 95 -4.44 1.29 -13.96
C ARG A 95 -4.12 2.69 -14.44
N SER A 96 -4.94 3.21 -15.36
CA SER A 96 -4.76 4.56 -15.89
C SER A 96 -4.91 5.62 -14.81
N PHE A 97 -5.91 5.48 -13.94
CA PHE A 97 -6.10 6.37 -12.81
C PHE A 97 -4.87 6.40 -11.90
N ALA A 98 -4.36 5.22 -11.55
CA ALA A 98 -3.19 5.10 -10.68
C ALA A 98 -1.97 5.80 -11.29
N MET A 99 -1.69 5.57 -12.56
CA MET A 99 -0.55 6.18 -13.23
C MET A 99 -0.70 7.69 -13.39
N GLU A 100 -1.89 8.17 -13.75
CA GLU A 100 -2.17 9.60 -13.86
C GLU A 100 -2.03 10.32 -12.52
N ASN A 101 -2.28 9.62 -11.42
CA ASN A 101 -2.15 10.17 -10.07
C ASN A 101 -0.82 9.79 -9.39
N LYS A 102 0.18 9.43 -10.19
CA LYS A 102 1.58 9.27 -9.76
C LYS A 102 1.83 8.11 -8.81
N ALA A 103 1.03 7.05 -8.91
CA ALA A 103 1.41 5.79 -8.26
C ALA A 103 2.72 5.27 -8.88
N ALA A 104 3.57 4.69 -8.05
CA ALA A 104 4.86 4.19 -8.51
C ALA A 104 4.72 2.84 -9.22
N PHE A 105 3.71 2.06 -8.87
CA PHE A 105 3.47 0.74 -9.45
C PHE A 105 2.02 0.31 -9.23
N PHE A 106 1.54 -0.64 -10.04
CA PHE A 106 0.20 -1.23 -9.91
C PHE A 106 0.32 -2.74 -9.91
N LEU A 107 -0.11 -3.38 -8.81
CA LEU A 107 -0.14 -4.83 -8.66
C LEU A 107 -1.57 -5.31 -8.49
N THR A 108 -1.96 -6.32 -9.26
CA THR A 108 -3.22 -7.03 -9.03
C THR A 108 -2.96 -8.20 -8.08
N LYS A 109 -3.76 -8.31 -7.02
CA LYS A 109 -3.67 -9.42 -6.07
C LYS A 109 -3.95 -10.74 -6.79
N GLN A 110 -3.08 -11.72 -6.58
CA GLN A 110 -3.20 -13.04 -7.18
C GLN A 110 -3.90 -14.02 -6.24
N TYR A 111 -4.50 -15.08 -6.78
CA TYR A 111 -5.08 -16.14 -5.95
C TYR A 111 -4.02 -17.00 -5.28
N SER A 112 -2.92 -17.26 -5.97
CA SER A 112 -1.82 -18.07 -5.46
C SER A 112 -0.99 -17.29 -4.46
N LEU A 113 -0.79 -17.84 -3.26
CA LEU A 113 0.10 -17.25 -2.24
C LEU A 113 1.54 -17.18 -2.74
N GLU A 114 1.98 -18.17 -3.50
CA GLU A 114 3.32 -18.15 -4.08
C GLU A 114 3.50 -17.00 -5.05
N GLN A 115 2.51 -16.73 -5.90
CA GLN A 115 2.57 -15.62 -6.85
C GLN A 115 2.50 -14.27 -6.11
N GLN A 116 1.66 -14.15 -5.09
CA GLN A 116 1.62 -12.95 -4.25
C GLN A 116 2.99 -12.69 -3.63
N ARG A 117 3.62 -13.72 -3.09
CA ARG A 117 4.95 -13.61 -2.49
C ARG A 117 5.98 -13.09 -3.50
N LYS A 118 6.02 -13.68 -4.69
CA LYS A 118 6.93 -13.26 -5.74
C LYS A 118 6.71 -11.81 -6.17
N ASP A 119 5.46 -11.42 -6.36
CA ASP A 119 5.10 -10.07 -6.80
C ASP A 119 5.49 -9.02 -5.75
N ILE A 120 5.18 -9.29 -4.48
CA ILE A 120 5.52 -8.37 -3.39
C ILE A 120 7.04 -8.25 -3.24
N MET A 121 7.76 -9.36 -3.26
CA MET A 121 9.22 -9.34 -3.17
C MET A 121 9.87 -8.59 -4.31
N GLU A 122 9.39 -8.80 -5.54
CA GLU A 122 9.93 -8.11 -6.71
C GLU A 122 9.74 -6.60 -6.60
N VAL A 123 8.54 -6.17 -6.19
CA VAL A 123 8.25 -4.73 -6.05
C VAL A 123 9.09 -4.11 -4.95
N ILE A 124 9.18 -4.75 -3.79
CA ILE A 124 10.01 -4.26 -2.68
C ILE A 124 11.47 -4.13 -3.13
N GLY A 125 11.96 -5.07 -3.92
CA GLY A 125 13.33 -5.04 -4.44
C GLY A 125 13.63 -3.86 -5.37
N ARG A 126 12.60 -3.20 -5.91
CA ARG A 126 12.76 -2.02 -6.77
C ARG A 126 12.88 -0.71 -5.98
N PHE A 127 12.56 -0.74 -4.71
CA PHE A 127 12.55 0.43 -3.81
C PHE A 127 13.38 0.19 -2.55
#